data_61e9719f3675ee4bf7e9b02f38fbbb76
#
_entry.id   61e9719f3675ee4bf7e9b02f38fbbb76
#
_cell.length_a   1.000
_cell.length_b   1.000
_cell.length_c   1.000
_cell.angle_alpha   90.00
_cell.angle_beta   90.00
_cell.angle_gamma   90.00
#
_symmetry.space_group_name_H-M   'P 1'
#
loop_
_entity.id
_entity.type
_entity.pdbx_description
1 polymer ?
#
loop_
_entity_poly.entity_id
_entity_poly.type
_entity_poly.pdbx_seq_one_letter_code
_entity_poly.pdbx_strand_id
1 'polypeptide(L)'
;MQRKLATWAATDPSLRIQRLLRLITQPEWLAEAARITLSSKGAHTPGVDGVNKTMLQARLAVELQILRDELLSGHYQPLPARRVYIPKSNGKLRPLGIPALRDRIVQRAMLMAMEPIWESDFHTLSYGFRPESSVHHAIRTVKLQLTDCGETRGRWVIEGDLSSYFDTVHHRLLMKAVRRRIS
;
A
#
# COMPACT_ATOMS: atom_id res chain seq x y z
N MET A 1 9.14 -2.12 15.63
CA MET A 1 8.59 -3.41 15.12
C MET A 1 8.83 -3.61 13.62
N GLN A 2 8.63 -2.65 12.75
CA GLN A 2 8.88 -2.78 11.30
C GLN A 2 10.28 -3.30 10.97
N ARG A 3 11.33 -2.78 11.60
CA ARG A 3 12.72 -3.29 11.42
C ARG A 3 12.85 -4.78 11.75
N LYS A 4 12.17 -5.26 12.80
CA LYS A 4 12.17 -6.70 13.14
C LYS A 4 11.49 -7.52 12.07
N LEU A 5 10.35 -7.06 11.53
CA LEU A 5 9.66 -7.73 10.43
C LEU A 5 10.55 -7.81 9.18
N ALA A 6 11.23 -6.72 8.81
CA ALA A 6 12.17 -6.69 7.70
C ALA A 6 13.33 -7.68 7.91
N THR A 7 13.94 -7.68 9.10
CA THR A 7 15.04 -8.59 9.42
C THR A 7 14.59 -10.05 9.32
N TRP A 8 13.47 -10.41 9.93
CA TRP A 8 12.96 -11.78 9.88
C TRP A 8 12.65 -12.22 8.45
N ALA A 9 11.99 -11.36 7.66
CA ALA A 9 11.65 -11.66 6.28
C ALA A 9 12.89 -11.84 5.39
N ALA A 10 13.92 -11.02 5.58
CA ALA A 10 15.17 -11.09 4.83
C ALA A 10 16.05 -12.30 5.24
N THR A 11 16.02 -12.68 6.52
CA THR A 11 16.81 -13.82 7.03
C THR A 11 16.28 -15.16 6.51
N ASP A 12 14.96 -15.29 6.42
CA ASP A 12 14.31 -16.51 5.93
C ASP A 12 13.16 -16.18 4.96
N PRO A 13 13.40 -16.29 3.63
CA PRO A 13 12.37 -16.08 2.62
C PRO A 13 11.20 -17.06 2.67
N SER A 14 11.35 -18.20 3.35
CA SER A 14 10.28 -19.19 3.55
C SER A 14 9.43 -18.91 4.79
N LEU A 15 9.90 -18.05 5.68
CA LEU A 15 9.22 -17.72 6.92
C LEU A 15 7.84 -17.12 6.68
N ARG A 16 6.83 -17.71 7.30
CA ARG A 16 5.48 -17.18 7.34
C ARG A 16 5.27 -16.44 8.66
N ILE A 17 5.09 -15.13 8.56
CA ILE A 17 4.89 -14.27 9.72
C ILE A 17 3.46 -14.44 10.23
N GLN A 18 3.36 -14.74 11.50
CA GLN A 18 2.08 -15.01 12.16
C GLN A 18 1.63 -13.83 13.02
N ARG A 19 0.33 -13.83 13.34
CA ARG A 19 -0.26 -12.90 14.32
C ARG A 19 -0.13 -11.42 13.95
N LEU A 20 -0.04 -11.07 12.66
CA LEU A 20 0.01 -9.66 12.23
C LEU A 20 -1.23 -8.88 12.68
N LEU A 21 -2.40 -9.52 12.76
CA LEU A 21 -3.60 -8.86 13.28
C LEU A 21 -3.38 -8.31 14.69
N ARG A 22 -2.70 -9.06 15.57
CA ARG A 22 -2.38 -8.57 16.94
C ARG A 22 -1.47 -7.35 16.93
N LEU A 23 -0.55 -7.27 15.96
CA LEU A 23 0.31 -6.10 15.78
C LEU A 23 -0.49 -4.90 15.28
N ILE A 24 -1.29 -5.10 14.23
CA ILE A 24 -2.10 -4.06 13.58
C ILE A 24 -3.10 -3.45 14.58
N THR A 25 -3.63 -4.25 15.50
CA THR A 25 -4.61 -3.81 16.52
C THR A 25 -3.97 -3.25 17.80
N GLN A 26 -2.65 -3.13 17.88
CA GLN A 26 -2.02 -2.43 19.01
C GLN A 26 -2.40 -0.94 18.97
N PRO A 27 -2.78 -0.33 20.12
CA PRO A 27 -3.19 1.06 20.17
C PRO A 27 -2.16 2.03 19.56
N GLU A 28 -0.88 1.82 19.86
CA GLU A 28 0.22 2.64 19.35
C GLU A 28 0.39 2.48 17.84
N TRP A 29 0.14 1.28 17.31
CA TRP A 29 0.23 1.00 15.88
C TRP A 29 -0.90 1.68 15.10
N LEU A 30 -2.14 1.58 15.61
CA LEU A 30 -3.28 2.27 15.03
C LEU A 30 -3.16 3.79 15.14
N ALA A 31 -2.64 4.29 16.26
CA ALA A 31 -2.38 5.73 16.44
C ALA A 31 -1.36 6.26 15.44
N GLU A 32 -0.27 5.53 15.19
CA GLU A 32 0.73 5.90 14.18
C GLU A 32 0.15 5.83 12.76
N ALA A 33 -0.63 4.80 12.43
CA ALA A 33 -1.33 4.71 11.15
C ALA A 33 -2.29 5.89 10.94
N ALA A 34 -3.01 6.29 11.99
CA ALA A 34 -3.88 7.46 11.97
C ALA A 34 -3.08 8.76 11.78
N ARG A 35 -1.99 8.94 12.51
CA ARG A 35 -1.10 10.10 12.38
C ARG A 35 -0.63 10.27 10.93
N ILE A 36 -0.13 9.20 10.31
CA ILE A 36 0.35 9.21 8.92
C ILE A 36 -0.81 9.51 7.96
N THR A 37 -1.95 8.85 8.13
CA THR A 37 -3.12 9.05 7.27
C THR A 37 -3.62 10.48 7.33
N LEU A 38 -3.73 11.04 8.54
CA LEU A 38 -4.26 12.39 8.77
C LEU A 38 -3.25 13.50 8.43
N SER A 39 -1.96 13.20 8.31
CA SER A 39 -0.97 14.17 7.83
C SER A 39 -1.03 14.39 6.31
N SER A 40 -1.66 13.50 5.57
CA SER A 40 -1.76 13.61 4.12
C SER A 40 -2.76 14.70 3.69
N LYS A 41 -2.48 15.38 2.55
CA LYS A 41 -3.42 16.36 1.94
C LYS A 41 -4.79 15.71 1.63
N GLY A 42 -4.82 14.45 1.27
CA GLY A 42 -6.04 13.69 0.98
C GLY A 42 -6.96 13.50 2.19
N ALA A 43 -6.49 13.70 3.43
CA ALA A 43 -7.30 13.55 4.63
C ALA A 43 -8.45 14.59 4.75
N HIS A 44 -8.36 15.71 4.04
CA HIS A 44 -9.44 16.69 3.97
C HIS A 44 -10.60 16.25 3.08
N THR A 45 -10.38 15.26 2.19
CA THR A 45 -11.41 14.76 1.28
C THR A 45 -12.13 13.58 1.93
N PRO A 46 -13.43 13.69 2.26
CA PRO A 46 -14.19 12.64 2.91
C PRO A 46 -14.50 11.48 1.96
N GLY A 47 -14.72 10.29 2.54
CA GLY A 47 -15.27 9.14 1.86
C GLY A 47 -16.78 9.26 1.63
N VAL A 48 -17.45 8.11 1.54
CA VAL A 48 -18.92 8.01 1.42
C VAL A 48 -19.64 8.45 2.69
N ASP A 49 -18.97 8.34 3.84
CA ASP A 49 -19.47 8.70 5.18
C ASP A 49 -19.48 10.23 5.45
N GLY A 50 -18.92 11.04 4.56
CA GLY A 50 -18.82 12.48 4.73
C GLY A 50 -17.82 12.94 5.81
N VAL A 51 -17.12 12.01 6.48
CA VAL A 51 -16.21 12.32 7.58
C VAL A 51 -14.87 12.81 7.03
N ASN A 52 -14.51 14.05 7.38
CA ASN A 52 -13.22 14.65 7.03
C ASN A 52 -12.23 14.59 8.21
N LYS A 53 -11.00 15.07 7.98
CA LYS A 53 -9.92 15.11 8.98
C LYS A 53 -10.35 15.77 10.29
N THR A 54 -10.95 16.96 10.26
CA THR A 54 -11.32 17.74 11.45
C THR A 54 -12.35 17.00 12.29
N MET A 55 -13.36 16.42 11.63
CA MET A 55 -14.42 15.66 12.30
C MET A 55 -13.86 14.39 12.95
N LEU A 56 -12.95 13.69 12.27
CA LEU A 56 -12.34 12.48 12.80
C LEU A 56 -11.41 12.79 13.98
N GLN A 57 -10.60 13.84 13.87
CA GLN A 57 -9.68 14.26 14.94
C GLN A 57 -10.41 14.60 16.25
N ALA A 58 -11.59 15.17 16.19
CA ALA A 58 -12.39 15.50 17.38
C ALA A 58 -12.77 14.28 18.22
N ARG A 59 -12.82 13.07 17.63
CA ARG A 59 -13.19 11.81 18.30
C ARG A 59 -12.19 10.68 18.06
N LEU A 60 -10.94 11.02 17.71
CA LEU A 60 -9.96 10.05 17.22
C LEU A 60 -9.73 8.88 18.17
N ALA A 61 -9.59 9.14 19.47
CA ALA A 61 -9.34 8.10 20.46
C ALA A 61 -10.48 7.07 20.52
N VAL A 62 -11.72 7.55 20.49
CA VAL A 62 -12.90 6.68 20.48
C VAL A 62 -12.99 5.87 19.20
N GLU A 63 -12.73 6.51 18.06
CA GLU A 63 -12.78 5.84 16.75
C GLU A 63 -11.70 4.74 16.64
N LEU A 64 -10.49 4.99 17.13
CA LEU A 64 -9.43 3.98 17.13
C LEU A 64 -9.75 2.80 18.04
N GLN A 65 -10.40 3.04 19.16
CA GLN A 65 -10.87 1.96 20.04
C GLN A 65 -11.95 1.12 19.35
N ILE A 66 -12.93 1.74 18.71
CA ILE A 66 -13.97 1.05 17.92
C ILE A 66 -13.34 0.20 16.83
N LEU A 67 -12.42 0.80 16.02
CA LEU A 67 -11.72 0.07 14.97
C LEU A 67 -10.96 -1.15 15.50
N ARG A 68 -10.28 -0.98 16.63
CA ARG A 68 -9.56 -2.07 17.29
C ARG A 68 -10.48 -3.20 17.67
N ASP A 69 -11.61 -2.89 18.30
CA ASP A 69 -12.57 -3.90 18.78
C ASP A 69 -13.26 -4.61 17.61
N GLU A 70 -13.63 -3.89 16.55
CA GLU A 70 -14.16 -4.47 15.31
C GLU A 70 -13.15 -5.40 14.62
N LEU A 71 -11.87 -5.02 14.56
CA LEU A 71 -10.81 -5.83 13.95
C LEU A 71 -10.55 -7.10 14.76
N LEU A 72 -10.51 -7.01 16.09
CA LEU A 72 -10.29 -8.16 16.98
C LEU A 72 -11.45 -9.14 17.00
N SER A 73 -12.68 -8.63 16.93
CA SER A 73 -13.89 -9.45 16.91
C SER A 73 -14.23 -10.01 15.52
N GLY A 74 -13.51 -9.54 14.46
CA GLY A 74 -13.79 -9.93 13.08
C GLY A 74 -15.05 -9.28 12.47
N HIS A 75 -15.64 -8.29 13.13
CA HIS A 75 -16.81 -7.57 12.64
C HIS A 75 -16.47 -6.34 11.78
N TYR A 76 -15.19 -6.01 11.62
CA TYR A 76 -14.79 -4.90 10.76
C TYR A 76 -15.23 -5.14 9.32
N GLN A 77 -15.98 -4.18 8.78
CA GLN A 77 -16.35 -4.14 7.37
C GLN A 77 -16.01 -2.77 6.78
N PRO A 78 -15.19 -2.71 5.71
CA PRO A 78 -14.88 -1.45 5.06
C PRO A 78 -16.12 -0.87 4.38
N LEU A 79 -16.24 0.45 4.40
CA LEU A 79 -17.28 1.15 3.68
C LEU A 79 -17.00 1.17 2.16
N PRO A 80 -18.03 1.31 1.32
CA PRO A 80 -17.84 1.50 -0.11
C PRO A 80 -16.97 2.74 -0.39
N ALA A 81 -16.09 2.66 -1.38
CA ALA A 81 -15.34 3.82 -1.80
C ALA A 81 -16.22 4.82 -2.57
N ARG A 82 -16.13 6.10 -2.24
CA ARG A 82 -16.80 7.17 -2.99
C ARG A 82 -16.12 7.35 -4.33
N ARG A 83 -16.86 7.16 -5.44
CA ARG A 83 -16.32 7.31 -6.79
C ARG A 83 -16.34 8.79 -7.23
N VAL A 84 -15.19 9.26 -7.71
CA VAL A 84 -15.02 10.59 -8.31
C VAL A 84 -14.31 10.41 -9.65
N TYR A 85 -14.66 11.23 -10.65
CA TYR A 85 -14.03 11.18 -11.96
C TYR A 85 -13.06 12.35 -12.13
N ILE A 86 -11.83 12.06 -12.50
CA ILE A 86 -10.78 13.06 -12.75
C ILE A 86 -10.46 13.07 -14.25
N PRO A 87 -10.45 14.26 -14.91
CA PRO A 87 -10.07 14.34 -16.31
C PRO A 87 -8.59 13.97 -16.51
N LYS A 88 -8.33 13.17 -17.55
CA LYS A 88 -6.98 12.89 -18.03
C LYS A 88 -6.55 13.92 -19.08
N SER A 89 -5.26 14.03 -19.36
CA SER A 89 -4.71 14.91 -20.40
C SER A 89 -5.26 14.64 -21.80
N ASN A 90 -5.73 13.40 -22.05
CA ASN A 90 -6.36 12.99 -23.32
C ASN A 90 -7.89 13.19 -23.37
N GLY A 91 -8.46 13.95 -22.44
CA GLY A 91 -9.91 14.23 -22.34
C GLY A 91 -10.76 13.10 -21.77
N LYS A 92 -10.21 11.89 -21.57
CA LYS A 92 -10.93 10.79 -20.92
C LYS A 92 -11.03 10.99 -19.40
N LEU A 93 -12.08 10.44 -18.79
CA LEU A 93 -12.25 10.45 -17.35
C LEU A 93 -11.55 9.24 -16.69
N ARG A 94 -10.85 9.50 -15.61
CA ARG A 94 -10.29 8.45 -14.74
C ARG A 94 -11.15 8.30 -13.50
N PRO A 95 -11.74 7.12 -13.24
CA PRO A 95 -12.42 6.88 -11.98
C PRO A 95 -11.41 6.82 -10.85
N LEU A 96 -11.70 7.47 -9.73
CA LEU A 96 -10.95 7.42 -8.49
C LEU A 96 -11.89 6.99 -7.37
N GLY A 97 -11.54 5.92 -6.66
CA GLY A 97 -12.22 5.49 -5.45
C GLY A 97 -11.61 6.17 -4.22
N ILE A 98 -12.43 6.84 -3.42
CA ILE A 98 -12.02 7.52 -2.19
C ILE A 98 -12.59 6.74 -1.01
N PRO A 99 -11.80 5.92 -0.28
CA PRO A 99 -12.25 5.21 0.91
C PRO A 99 -12.55 6.17 2.06
N ALA A 100 -13.36 5.77 3.01
CA ALA A 100 -13.56 6.50 4.28
C ALA A 100 -12.25 6.64 5.05
N LEU A 101 -12.10 7.68 5.86
CA LEU A 101 -10.87 7.93 6.60
C LEU A 101 -10.53 6.80 7.57
N ARG A 102 -11.53 6.21 8.23
CA ARG A 102 -11.35 5.05 9.09
C ARG A 102 -10.74 3.86 8.33
N ASP A 103 -11.19 3.61 7.11
CA ASP A 103 -10.69 2.52 6.29
C ASP A 103 -9.27 2.78 5.79
N ARG A 104 -8.94 4.06 5.49
CA ARG A 104 -7.56 4.45 5.16
C ARG A 104 -6.61 4.24 6.34
N ILE A 105 -7.08 4.41 7.59
CA ILE A 105 -6.27 4.11 8.79
C ILE A 105 -5.98 2.61 8.86
N VAL A 106 -6.99 1.76 8.66
CA VAL A 106 -6.79 0.30 8.63
C VAL A 106 -5.85 -0.10 7.49
N GLN A 107 -6.06 0.42 6.28
CA GLN A 107 -5.18 0.18 5.14
C GLN A 107 -3.73 0.61 5.43
N ARG A 108 -3.54 1.76 6.09
CA ARG A 108 -2.21 2.23 6.51
C ARG A 108 -1.59 1.32 7.56
N ALA A 109 -2.35 0.87 8.54
CA ALA A 109 -1.89 -0.05 9.57
C ALA A 109 -1.46 -1.41 8.96
N MET A 110 -2.21 -1.91 7.99
CA MET A 110 -1.85 -3.11 7.24
C MET A 110 -0.58 -2.89 6.40
N LEU A 111 -0.50 -1.77 5.67
CA LEU A 111 0.67 -1.45 4.85
C LEU A 111 1.95 -1.38 5.71
N MET A 112 1.91 -0.71 6.85
CA MET A 112 3.04 -0.62 7.78
C MET A 112 3.53 -1.99 8.27
N ALA A 113 2.64 -2.98 8.37
CA ALA A 113 2.99 -4.34 8.77
C ALA A 113 3.47 -5.20 7.59
N MET A 114 2.88 -5.03 6.42
CA MET A 114 3.13 -5.85 5.24
C MET A 114 4.36 -5.39 4.45
N GLU A 115 4.51 -4.09 4.21
CA GLU A 115 5.58 -3.51 3.40
C GLU A 115 6.98 -4.02 3.78
N PRO A 116 7.39 -4.06 5.07
CA PRO A 116 8.70 -4.56 5.45
C PRO A 116 8.94 -6.03 5.11
N ILE A 117 7.87 -6.83 4.99
CA ILE A 117 7.94 -8.25 4.68
C ILE A 117 8.19 -8.44 3.18
N TRP A 118 7.38 -7.78 2.33
CA TRP A 118 7.50 -7.92 0.88
C TRP A 118 8.65 -7.13 0.28
N GLU A 119 9.14 -6.09 0.96
CA GLU A 119 10.30 -5.33 0.49
C GLU A 119 11.53 -6.22 0.29
N SER A 120 11.69 -7.26 1.12
CA SER A 120 12.77 -8.24 0.96
C SER A 120 12.61 -9.17 -0.24
N ASP A 121 11.40 -9.32 -0.76
CA ASP A 121 11.08 -10.25 -1.86
C ASP A 121 11.12 -9.56 -3.24
N PHE A 122 11.13 -8.23 -3.27
CA PHE A 122 11.13 -7.50 -4.54
C PHE A 122 12.47 -7.60 -5.27
N HIS A 123 12.37 -7.78 -6.58
CA HIS A 123 13.55 -7.73 -7.45
C HIS A 123 14.25 -6.37 -7.38
N THR A 124 15.57 -6.35 -7.48
CA THR A 124 16.40 -5.14 -7.39
C THR A 124 16.06 -4.06 -8.43
N LEU A 125 15.52 -4.46 -9.59
CA LEU A 125 15.07 -3.56 -10.66
C LEU A 125 13.59 -3.17 -10.56
N SER A 126 12.93 -3.47 -9.45
CA SER A 126 11.58 -2.99 -9.17
C SER A 126 11.65 -1.66 -8.43
N TYR A 127 11.10 -0.59 -9.00
CA TYR A 127 11.21 0.78 -8.45
C TYR A 127 9.87 1.39 -8.05
N GLY A 128 8.76 0.90 -8.61
CA GLY A 128 7.43 1.49 -8.39
C GLY A 128 6.91 1.26 -6.98
N PHE A 129 6.45 2.34 -6.32
CA PHE A 129 5.80 2.31 -5.00
C PHE A 129 6.61 1.66 -3.86
N ARG A 130 7.92 1.66 -3.98
CA ARG A 130 8.83 1.13 -2.96
C ARG A 130 9.48 2.25 -2.14
N PRO A 131 9.72 2.02 -0.82
CA PRO A 131 10.52 2.94 -0.01
C PRO A 131 11.88 3.21 -0.65
N GLU A 132 12.40 4.42 -0.48
CA GLU A 132 13.74 4.83 -0.93
C GLU A 132 13.99 4.70 -2.45
N SER A 133 12.98 4.30 -3.23
CA SER A 133 13.04 4.18 -4.68
C SER A 133 12.38 5.38 -5.37
N SER A 134 12.91 5.75 -6.52
CA SER A 134 12.39 6.88 -7.29
C SER A 134 12.45 6.62 -8.80
N VAL A 135 11.68 7.40 -9.55
CA VAL A 135 11.73 7.41 -11.02
C VAL A 135 13.16 7.71 -11.52
N HIS A 136 13.90 8.58 -10.81
CA HIS A 136 15.29 8.90 -11.17
C HIS A 136 16.22 7.69 -11.05
N HIS A 137 16.01 6.83 -10.04
CA HIS A 137 16.77 5.58 -9.90
C HIS A 137 16.50 4.65 -11.09
N ALA A 138 15.24 4.48 -11.49
CA ALA A 138 14.87 3.68 -12.64
C ALA A 138 15.49 4.20 -13.94
N ILE A 139 15.38 5.51 -14.20
CA ILE A 139 15.97 6.16 -15.39
C ILE A 139 17.49 5.98 -15.39
N ARG A 140 18.16 6.19 -14.25
CA ARG A 140 19.61 6.00 -14.14
C ARG A 140 20.01 4.56 -14.48
N THR A 141 19.30 3.57 -13.96
CA THR A 141 19.57 2.15 -14.24
C THR A 141 19.42 1.84 -15.73
N VAL A 142 18.34 2.30 -16.35
CA VAL A 142 18.13 2.14 -17.80
C VAL A 142 19.26 2.80 -18.60
N LYS A 143 19.64 4.05 -18.26
CA LYS A 143 20.76 4.74 -18.92
C LYS A 143 22.06 3.95 -18.82
N LEU A 144 22.43 3.48 -17.63
CA LEU A 144 23.65 2.70 -17.44
C LEU A 144 23.63 1.42 -18.28
N GLN A 145 22.54 0.66 -18.26
CA GLN A 145 22.40 -0.54 -19.06
C GLN A 145 22.46 -0.26 -20.57
N LEU A 146 21.96 0.90 -21.00
CA LEU A 146 22.05 1.30 -22.40
C LEU A 146 23.43 1.83 -22.79
N THR A 147 24.21 2.37 -21.90
CA THR A 147 25.55 2.95 -22.19
C THR A 147 26.64 1.88 -22.17
N ASP A 148 26.51 0.87 -21.33
CA ASP A 148 27.58 -0.11 -21.02
C ASP A 148 27.80 -1.19 -22.10
N CYS A 149 27.08 -1.16 -23.20
CA CYS A 149 27.10 -2.24 -24.21
C CYS A 149 27.85 -1.88 -25.52
N GLY A 150 28.87 -1.05 -25.54
CA GLY A 150 29.70 -0.75 -26.73
C GLY A 150 28.88 -0.28 -27.96
N GLU A 151 29.45 0.55 -28.78
CA GLU A 151 28.80 1.27 -29.90
C GLU A 151 28.27 0.38 -31.06
N THR A 152 28.57 -0.91 -31.10
CA THR A 152 28.40 -1.74 -32.31
C THR A 152 27.20 -2.70 -32.27
N ARG A 153 26.46 -2.80 -31.19
CA ARG A 153 25.30 -3.73 -31.10
C ARG A 153 23.98 -2.98 -31.00
N GLY A 154 23.10 -3.19 -31.97
CA GLY A 154 21.74 -2.75 -31.91
C GLY A 154 21.04 -3.27 -30.64
N ARG A 155 20.21 -2.45 -30.01
CA ARG A 155 19.50 -2.80 -28.77
C ARG A 155 18.03 -2.92 -29.06
N TRP A 156 17.43 -3.95 -28.50
CA TRP A 156 16.00 -4.14 -28.52
C TRP A 156 15.45 -3.73 -27.15
N VAL A 157 14.42 -2.90 -27.17
CA VAL A 157 13.63 -2.53 -25.98
C VAL A 157 12.26 -3.16 -26.15
N ILE A 158 11.85 -3.94 -25.16
CA ILE A 158 10.51 -4.51 -25.09
C ILE A 158 9.76 -3.72 -24.02
N GLU A 159 8.69 -3.03 -24.41
CA GLU A 159 7.79 -2.33 -23.50
C GLU A 159 6.51 -3.15 -23.30
N GLY A 160 6.10 -3.33 -22.06
CA GLY A 160 4.87 -4.04 -21.69
C GLY A 160 4.13 -3.29 -20.59
N ASP A 161 2.82 -3.16 -20.73
CA ASP A 161 1.94 -2.57 -19.72
C ASP A 161 0.69 -3.43 -19.52
N LEU A 162 0.19 -3.48 -18.27
CA LEU A 162 -1.01 -4.22 -17.92
C LEU A 162 -2.22 -3.26 -17.86
N SER A 163 -3.15 -3.41 -18.78
CA SER A 163 -4.38 -2.62 -18.77
C SER A 163 -5.30 -3.02 -17.61
N SER A 164 -5.84 -2.02 -16.91
CA SER A 164 -6.83 -2.22 -15.83
C SER A 164 -6.39 -3.25 -14.76
N TYR A 165 -5.10 -3.29 -14.46
CA TYR A 165 -4.51 -4.31 -13.57
C TYR A 165 -5.27 -4.47 -12.25
N PHE A 166 -5.52 -3.36 -11.52
CA PHE A 166 -6.19 -3.43 -10.22
C PHE A 166 -7.65 -3.89 -10.31
N ASP A 167 -8.33 -3.59 -11.41
CA ASP A 167 -9.73 -3.99 -11.62
C ASP A 167 -9.87 -5.47 -12.00
N THR A 168 -8.77 -6.10 -12.46
CA THR A 168 -8.75 -7.48 -12.97
C THR A 168 -8.01 -8.46 -12.08
N VAL A 169 -7.44 -8.00 -10.94
CA VAL A 169 -6.72 -8.88 -10.00
C VAL A 169 -7.65 -9.98 -9.46
N HIS A 170 -7.26 -11.22 -9.68
CA HIS A 170 -8.01 -12.36 -9.17
C HIS A 170 -7.78 -12.53 -7.67
N HIS A 171 -8.76 -12.19 -6.82
CA HIS A 171 -8.64 -12.14 -5.38
C HIS A 171 -8.17 -13.47 -4.74
N ARG A 172 -8.60 -14.63 -5.27
CA ARG A 172 -8.12 -15.95 -4.79
C ARG A 172 -6.61 -16.11 -4.97
N LEU A 173 -6.09 -15.71 -6.14
CA LEU A 173 -4.66 -15.78 -6.44
C LEU A 173 -3.87 -14.78 -5.60
N LEU A 174 -4.38 -13.57 -5.45
CA LEU A 174 -3.80 -12.57 -4.56
C LEU A 174 -3.70 -13.11 -3.12
N MET A 175 -4.79 -13.66 -2.57
CA MET A 175 -4.77 -14.24 -1.23
C MET A 175 -3.85 -15.45 -1.12
N LYS A 176 -3.71 -16.25 -2.18
CA LYS A 176 -2.72 -17.34 -2.23
C LYS A 176 -1.28 -16.79 -2.16
N ALA A 177 -1.00 -15.70 -2.86
CA ALA A 177 0.31 -15.03 -2.81
C ALA A 177 0.58 -14.45 -1.41
N VAL A 178 -0.41 -13.75 -0.82
CA VAL A 178 -0.30 -13.19 0.55
C VAL A 178 -0.01 -14.30 1.56
N ARG A 179 -0.68 -15.43 1.47
CA ARG A 179 -0.50 -16.57 2.38
C ARG A 179 0.87 -17.27 2.27
N ARG A 180 1.69 -16.93 1.29
CA ARG A 180 3.09 -17.43 1.24
C ARG A 180 3.94 -16.81 2.34
N ARG A 181 3.65 -15.59 2.75
CA ARG A 181 4.44 -14.82 3.72
C ARG A 181 3.71 -14.54 5.03
N ILE A 182 2.38 -14.64 5.04
CA ILE A 182 1.52 -14.35 6.20
C ILE A 182 0.58 -15.53 6.45
N SER A 183 0.37 -15.86 7.71
CA SER A 183 -0.59 -16.88 8.14
C SER A 183 -1.53 -16.33 9.21
#